data_7d5636a6473990c07b7928c25e729a24
#
_entry.id   7d5636a6473990c07b7928c25e729a24
#
_cell.length_a   1.000
_cell.length_b   1.000
_cell.length_c   1.000
_cell.angle_alpha   90.00
_cell.angle_beta   90.00
_cell.angle_gamma   90.00
#
_symmetry.space_group_name_H-M   'P 1'
#
loop_
_entity.id
_entity.type
_entity.pdbx_description
1 polymer ?
#
loop_
_entity_poly.entity_id
_entity_poly.type
_entity_poly.pdbx_seq_one_letter_code
_entity_poly.pdbx_strand_id
1 'polypeptide(L)'
;KVNAATMLGQSKTAYQAEIDTCELIDFLRFNVYYLQQIYDRQPNNTPNVWNRIEYRPLEGFVTAISPFNFTSIGANLPTAPAIAGNVVLWKPATTAVLSNYYVMQALMAAGLPAGVINFVPSRGSDMSKYVLSDPNLAGFHFTGSTEVFSGVYSLVGENIKKYKTYPR
;
A
#
# COMPACT_ATOMS: atom_id res chain seq x y z
N LYS A 1 4.07 21.56 2.32
CA LYS A 1 2.70 21.29 1.79
C LYS A 1 2.07 20.10 2.49
N VAL A 2 2.78 18.95 2.58
CA VAL A 2 2.26 17.74 3.24
C VAL A 2 1.87 18.04 4.69
N ASN A 3 2.76 18.65 5.49
CA ASN A 3 2.46 19.02 6.88
C ASN A 3 1.22 19.90 7.00
N ALA A 4 1.10 20.95 6.20
CA ALA A 4 -0.07 21.83 6.23
C ALA A 4 -1.36 21.08 5.88
N ALA A 5 -1.33 20.20 4.88
CA ALA A 5 -2.47 19.37 4.51
C ALA A 5 -2.83 18.35 5.60
N THR A 6 -1.83 17.78 6.28
CA THR A 6 -2.03 16.89 7.43
C THR A 6 -2.65 17.62 8.62
N MET A 7 -2.18 18.84 8.92
CA MET A 7 -2.78 19.69 9.96
C MET A 7 -4.25 19.97 9.67
N LEU A 8 -4.57 20.38 8.45
CA LEU A 8 -5.94 20.77 8.07
C LEU A 8 -6.90 19.57 7.96
N GLY A 9 -6.45 18.50 7.32
CA GLY A 9 -7.31 17.33 7.04
C GLY A 9 -7.45 16.38 8.23
N GLN A 10 -6.46 16.32 9.12
CA GLN A 10 -6.39 15.35 10.21
C GLN A 10 -6.34 16.01 11.59
N SER A 11 -6.55 17.32 11.67
CA SER A 11 -6.60 18.11 12.93
C SER A 11 -5.33 17.93 13.77
N LYS A 12 -4.17 17.87 13.16
CA LYS A 12 -2.87 17.74 13.83
C LYS A 12 -2.23 19.10 14.11
N THR A 13 -1.47 19.16 15.19
CA THR A 13 -0.56 20.29 15.43
C THR A 13 0.59 20.28 14.44
N ALA A 14 1.32 21.40 14.32
CA ALA A 14 2.51 21.47 13.45
C ALA A 14 3.55 20.41 13.82
N TYR A 15 3.78 20.20 15.12
CA TYR A 15 4.70 19.19 15.62
C TYR A 15 4.28 17.75 15.25
N GLN A 16 3.01 17.42 15.43
CA GLN A 16 2.47 16.10 15.07
C GLN A 16 2.53 15.86 13.53
N ALA A 17 2.27 16.88 12.74
CA ALA A 17 2.37 16.78 11.28
C ALA A 17 3.81 16.62 10.79
N GLU A 18 4.77 17.26 11.46
CA GLU A 18 6.20 17.07 11.17
C GLU A 18 6.65 15.65 11.49
N ILE A 19 6.29 15.11 12.66
CA ILE A 19 6.58 13.72 13.03
C ILE A 19 6.01 12.77 12.00
N ASP A 20 4.76 12.96 11.60
CA ASP A 20 4.08 12.13 10.61
C ASP A 20 4.84 12.12 9.25
N THR A 21 5.30 13.27 8.81
CA THR A 21 6.08 13.37 7.56
C THR A 21 7.47 12.74 7.71
N CYS A 22 8.14 12.91 8.85
CA CYS A 22 9.43 12.25 9.13
C CYS A 22 9.28 10.73 9.15
N GLU A 23 8.24 10.23 9.79
CA GLU A 23 7.93 8.79 9.80
C GLU A 23 7.68 8.24 8.40
N LEU A 24 7.00 8.99 7.52
CA LEU A 24 6.85 8.60 6.13
C LEU A 24 8.20 8.45 5.41
N ILE A 25 9.11 9.40 5.62
CA ILE A 25 10.45 9.33 5.04
C ILE A 25 11.19 8.09 5.53
N ASP A 26 11.06 7.76 6.81
CA ASP A 26 11.67 6.58 7.39
C ASP A 26 11.05 5.29 6.82
N PHE A 27 9.73 5.20 6.66
CA PHE A 27 9.09 4.07 5.98
C PHE A 27 9.66 3.86 4.58
N LEU A 28 9.75 4.91 3.77
CA LEU A 28 10.27 4.80 2.40
C LEU A 28 11.73 4.32 2.38
N ARG A 29 12.57 4.80 3.29
CA ARG A 29 13.98 4.40 3.38
C ARG A 29 14.14 2.98 3.90
N PHE A 30 13.48 2.64 5.01
CA PHE A 30 13.61 1.33 5.64
C PHE A 30 12.96 0.23 4.83
N ASN A 31 11.85 0.48 4.15
CA ASN A 31 11.22 -0.54 3.29
C ASN A 31 12.15 -0.96 2.16
N VAL A 32 12.86 -0.04 1.52
CA VAL A 32 13.86 -0.37 0.49
C VAL A 32 15.00 -1.19 1.09
N TYR A 33 15.52 -0.76 2.23
CA TYR A 33 16.60 -1.45 2.93
C TYR A 33 16.22 -2.90 3.32
N TYR A 34 15.04 -3.08 3.91
CA TYR A 34 14.58 -4.40 4.31
C TYR A 34 14.20 -5.28 3.12
N LEU A 35 13.66 -4.71 2.05
CA LEU A 35 13.37 -5.47 0.83
C LEU A 35 14.66 -6.02 0.21
N GLN A 36 15.73 -5.24 0.18
CA GLN A 36 17.03 -5.71 -0.27
C GLN A 36 17.52 -6.89 0.58
N GLN A 37 17.41 -6.79 1.90
CA GLN A 37 17.78 -7.90 2.79
C GLN A 37 16.93 -9.16 2.56
N ILE A 38 15.64 -9.02 2.23
CA ILE A 38 14.79 -10.16 1.88
C ILE A 38 15.30 -10.81 0.60
N TYR A 39 15.66 -10.03 -0.41
CA TYR A 39 16.16 -10.54 -1.69
C TYR A 39 17.54 -11.19 -1.57
N ASP A 40 18.36 -10.72 -0.64
CA ASP A 40 19.69 -11.29 -0.35
C ASP A 40 19.62 -12.63 0.39
N ARG A 41 18.47 -12.96 1.00
CA ARG A 41 18.29 -14.27 1.65
C ARG A 41 18.04 -15.34 0.60
N GLN A 42 19.11 -16.09 0.33
CA GLN A 42 19.11 -17.16 -0.64
C GLN A 42 19.29 -18.53 0.03
N PRO A 43 18.81 -19.63 -0.56
CA PRO A 43 19.03 -20.97 -0.03
C PRO A 43 20.48 -21.38 -0.11
N ASN A 44 20.88 -22.36 0.72
CA ASN A 44 22.23 -22.89 0.71
C ASN A 44 22.51 -23.68 -0.58
N ASN A 45 23.70 -23.50 -1.11
CA ASN A 45 24.24 -24.29 -2.22
C ASN A 45 25.05 -25.48 -1.72
N THR A 46 25.14 -26.52 -2.51
CA THR A 46 26.05 -27.63 -2.32
C THR A 46 27.09 -27.69 -3.45
N PRO A 47 28.18 -28.44 -3.33
CA PRO A 47 29.27 -28.43 -4.34
C PRO A 47 28.80 -28.67 -5.79
N ASN A 48 27.70 -29.38 -6.00
CA ASN A 48 27.20 -29.74 -7.32
C ASN A 48 25.78 -29.22 -7.60
N VAL A 49 25.23 -28.39 -6.72
CA VAL A 49 23.85 -27.86 -6.85
C VAL A 49 23.83 -26.38 -6.50
N TRP A 50 23.34 -25.60 -7.44
CA TRP A 50 23.09 -24.19 -7.25
C TRP A 50 21.59 -23.93 -7.03
N ASN A 51 21.23 -23.40 -5.86
CA ASN A 51 19.88 -23.08 -5.48
C ASN A 51 19.68 -21.57 -5.44
N ARG A 52 18.59 -21.07 -6.02
CA ARG A 52 18.24 -19.66 -6.01
C ARG A 52 16.74 -19.48 -5.90
N ILE A 53 16.32 -18.44 -5.16
CA ILE A 53 14.96 -17.93 -5.15
C ILE A 53 14.92 -16.70 -6.06
N GLU A 54 13.96 -16.66 -6.97
CA GLU A 54 13.60 -15.50 -7.73
C GLU A 54 12.23 -14.99 -7.27
N TYR A 55 12.23 -13.77 -6.74
CA TYR A 55 10.99 -13.13 -6.26
C TYR A 55 10.26 -12.50 -7.43
N ARG A 56 8.97 -12.76 -7.52
CA ARG A 56 8.08 -12.16 -8.53
C ARG A 56 6.97 -11.38 -7.85
N PRO A 57 6.47 -10.28 -8.45
CA PRO A 57 5.25 -9.62 -8.00
C PRO A 57 4.05 -10.58 -8.07
N LEU A 58 3.00 -10.24 -7.35
CA LEU A 58 1.73 -10.97 -7.43
C LEU A 58 1.11 -10.76 -8.82
N GLU A 59 0.42 -11.77 -9.33
CA GLU A 59 -0.35 -11.66 -10.56
C GLU A 59 -1.67 -10.95 -10.26
N GLY A 60 -1.88 -9.77 -10.87
CA GLY A 60 -3.02 -8.90 -10.62
C GLY A 60 -2.61 -7.59 -9.96
N PHE A 61 -3.44 -7.06 -9.07
CA PHE A 61 -3.18 -5.80 -8.36
C PHE A 61 -3.38 -5.93 -6.85
N VAL A 62 -2.66 -5.11 -6.11
CA VAL A 62 -2.84 -4.95 -4.65
C VAL A 62 -3.72 -3.72 -4.40
N THR A 63 -4.70 -3.85 -3.51
CA THR A 63 -5.49 -2.71 -3.06
C THR A 63 -4.96 -2.22 -1.72
N ALA A 64 -4.59 -0.93 -1.64
CA ALA A 64 -4.18 -0.26 -0.42
C ALA A 64 -5.29 0.67 0.05
N ILE A 65 -5.87 0.39 1.22
CA ILE A 65 -6.86 1.26 1.87
C ILE A 65 -6.26 1.82 3.15
N SER A 66 -6.10 3.12 3.19
CA SER A 66 -5.34 3.79 4.24
C SER A 66 -6.23 4.50 5.25
N PRO A 67 -5.75 4.63 6.52
CA PRO A 67 -6.50 5.23 7.60
C PRO A 67 -6.54 6.76 7.47
N PHE A 68 -7.36 7.38 8.33
CA PHE A 68 -7.55 8.83 8.33
C PHE A 68 -6.53 9.58 9.21
N ASN A 69 -5.89 8.90 10.14
CA ASN A 69 -5.16 9.53 11.25
C ASN A 69 -3.67 9.75 11.01
N PHE A 70 -3.05 9.04 10.04
CA PHE A 70 -1.63 9.19 9.72
C PHE A 70 -1.39 9.24 8.21
N THR A 71 -0.80 10.33 7.73
CA THR A 71 -0.35 10.47 6.35
C THR A 71 0.79 9.49 6.04
N SER A 72 1.67 9.23 7.00
CA SER A 72 2.77 8.26 6.90
C SER A 72 2.26 6.84 6.59
N ILE A 73 1.32 6.35 7.38
CA ILE A 73 0.69 5.05 7.16
C ILE A 73 -0.08 5.06 5.84
N GLY A 74 -0.78 6.18 5.57
CA GLY A 74 -1.53 6.38 4.33
C GLY A 74 -0.71 6.16 3.08
N ALA A 75 0.52 6.66 3.08
CA ALA A 75 1.44 6.55 1.96
C ALA A 75 2.29 5.26 2.01
N ASN A 76 2.59 4.74 3.19
CA ASN A 76 3.32 3.48 3.32
C ASN A 76 2.54 2.28 2.73
N LEU A 77 1.23 2.24 2.93
CA LEU A 77 0.40 1.13 2.45
C LEU A 77 0.47 0.91 0.93
N PRO A 78 0.44 1.92 0.05
CA PRO A 78 0.63 1.71 -1.38
C PRO A 78 2.09 1.54 -1.79
N THR A 79 3.04 2.20 -1.11
CA THR A 79 4.45 2.16 -1.53
C THR A 79 5.15 0.86 -1.18
N ALA A 80 4.82 0.22 -0.06
CA ALA A 80 5.42 -1.04 0.34
C ALA A 80 5.18 -2.18 -0.69
N PRO A 81 3.96 -2.46 -1.16
CA PRO A 81 3.78 -3.45 -2.22
C PRO A 81 4.33 -2.97 -3.57
N ALA A 82 4.35 -1.66 -3.86
CA ALA A 82 4.88 -1.14 -5.11
C ALA A 82 6.38 -1.38 -5.27
N ILE A 83 7.19 -1.19 -4.23
CA ILE A 83 8.63 -1.48 -4.30
C ILE A 83 8.94 -2.97 -4.48
N ALA A 84 8.01 -3.85 -4.10
CA ALA A 84 8.09 -5.29 -4.36
C ALA A 84 7.59 -5.68 -5.78
N GLY A 85 7.36 -4.70 -6.65
CA GLY A 85 7.00 -4.89 -8.06
C GLY A 85 5.51 -5.01 -8.34
N ASN A 86 4.63 -4.76 -7.36
CA ASN A 86 3.19 -4.87 -7.54
C ASN A 86 2.58 -3.58 -8.09
N VAL A 87 1.52 -3.72 -8.88
CA VAL A 87 0.62 -2.62 -9.21
C VAL A 87 -0.34 -2.40 -8.06
N VAL A 88 -0.57 -1.14 -7.70
CA VAL A 88 -1.35 -0.78 -6.52
C VAL A 88 -2.49 0.17 -6.88
N LEU A 89 -3.68 -0.15 -6.37
CA LEU A 89 -4.82 0.74 -6.34
C LEU A 89 -4.93 1.33 -4.93
N TRP A 90 -4.68 2.62 -4.81
CA TRP A 90 -4.63 3.32 -3.52
C TRP A 90 -5.87 4.15 -3.25
N LYS A 91 -6.63 3.76 -2.24
CA LYS A 91 -7.78 4.51 -1.74
C LYS A 91 -7.44 5.18 -0.41
N PRO A 92 -7.21 6.50 -0.40
CA PRO A 92 -7.00 7.24 0.84
C PRO A 92 -8.31 7.39 1.64
N ALA A 93 -8.19 7.62 2.95
CA ALA A 93 -9.32 8.08 3.74
C ALA A 93 -9.77 9.48 3.29
N THR A 94 -11.06 9.78 3.39
CA THR A 94 -11.64 11.02 2.86
C THR A 94 -10.97 12.27 3.44
N THR A 95 -10.72 12.31 4.75
CA THR A 95 -10.08 13.44 5.42
C THR A 95 -8.58 13.55 5.15
N ALA A 96 -7.95 12.48 4.66
CA ALA A 96 -6.52 12.44 4.33
C ALA A 96 -6.25 12.54 2.81
N VAL A 97 -7.26 12.79 1.98
CA VAL A 97 -7.09 12.87 0.52
C VAL A 97 -6.06 13.92 0.14
N LEU A 98 -6.13 15.13 0.72
CA LEU A 98 -5.23 16.23 0.33
C LEU A 98 -3.77 15.95 0.69
N SER A 99 -3.50 15.46 1.89
CA SER A 99 -2.13 15.13 2.32
C SER A 99 -1.54 14.00 1.48
N ASN A 100 -2.31 12.94 1.25
CA ASN A 100 -1.91 11.81 0.43
C ASN A 100 -1.78 12.17 -1.07
N TYR A 101 -2.58 13.12 -1.56
CA TYR A 101 -2.41 13.66 -2.91
C TYR A 101 -1.05 14.35 -3.07
N TYR A 102 -0.63 15.17 -2.09
CA TYR A 102 0.70 15.78 -2.14
C TYR A 102 1.83 14.75 -2.06
N VAL A 103 1.64 13.65 -1.33
CA VAL A 103 2.59 12.54 -1.35
C VAL A 103 2.63 11.89 -2.74
N MET A 104 1.48 11.61 -3.36
CA MET A 104 1.45 11.07 -4.73
C MET A 104 2.15 12.00 -5.72
N GLN A 105 1.96 13.32 -5.62
CA GLN A 105 2.69 14.30 -6.45
C GLN A 105 4.21 14.23 -6.23
N ALA A 106 4.65 14.05 -4.99
CA ALA A 106 6.07 13.91 -4.68
C ALA A 106 6.63 12.60 -5.27
N LEU A 107 5.92 11.50 -5.19
CA LEU A 107 6.31 10.22 -5.79
C LEU A 107 6.42 10.33 -7.33
N MET A 108 5.45 10.96 -7.98
CA MET A 108 5.50 11.21 -9.42
C MET A 108 6.67 12.10 -9.81
N ALA A 109 6.92 13.17 -9.07
CA ALA A 109 8.07 14.07 -9.28
C ALA A 109 9.41 13.36 -9.06
N ALA A 110 9.46 12.36 -8.19
CA ALA A 110 10.61 11.50 -7.96
C ALA A 110 10.81 10.42 -9.04
N GLY A 111 9.91 10.31 -10.01
CA GLY A 111 10.03 9.39 -11.14
C GLY A 111 9.20 8.11 -11.00
N LEU A 112 8.20 8.05 -10.11
CA LEU A 112 7.28 6.92 -10.06
C LEU A 112 6.60 6.75 -11.43
N PRO A 113 6.75 5.58 -12.09
CA PRO A 113 6.12 5.36 -13.39
C PRO A 113 4.60 5.37 -13.30
N ALA A 114 3.95 5.89 -14.35
CA ALA A 114 2.49 5.89 -14.43
C ALA A 114 1.94 4.45 -14.38
N GLY A 115 0.84 4.27 -13.64
CA GLY A 115 0.17 2.99 -13.50
C GLY A 115 0.70 2.07 -12.39
N VAL A 116 1.87 2.36 -11.80
CA VAL A 116 2.39 1.56 -10.68
C VAL A 116 1.56 1.78 -9.42
N ILE A 117 1.32 3.04 -9.04
CA ILE A 117 0.39 3.40 -7.96
C ILE A 117 -0.73 4.26 -8.57
N ASN A 118 -1.95 3.81 -8.42
CA ASN A 118 -3.15 4.48 -8.93
C ASN A 118 -3.92 5.09 -7.77
N PHE A 119 -3.89 6.41 -7.64
CA PHE A 119 -4.54 7.16 -6.55
C PHE A 119 -6.02 7.35 -6.87
N VAL A 120 -6.91 6.68 -6.11
CA VAL A 120 -8.36 6.63 -6.37
C VAL A 120 -9.15 7.03 -5.14
N PRO A 121 -9.37 8.33 -4.89
CA PRO A 121 -10.31 8.79 -3.88
C PRO A 121 -11.72 8.30 -4.21
N SER A 122 -12.29 7.48 -3.34
CA SER A 122 -13.60 6.86 -3.55
C SER A 122 -14.29 6.54 -2.22
N ARG A 123 -15.55 6.16 -2.28
CA ARG A 123 -16.28 5.66 -1.10
C ARG A 123 -15.85 4.22 -0.80
N GLY A 124 -15.92 3.82 0.47
CA GLY A 124 -15.64 2.44 0.87
C GLY A 124 -16.57 1.42 0.21
N SER A 125 -17.84 1.79 0.01
CA SER A 125 -18.83 0.95 -0.71
C SER A 125 -18.43 0.65 -2.16
N ASP A 126 -17.81 1.61 -2.85
CA ASP A 126 -17.38 1.42 -4.24
C ASP A 126 -16.19 0.45 -4.29
N MET A 127 -15.28 0.54 -3.31
CA MET A 127 -14.17 -0.41 -3.18
C MET A 127 -14.68 -1.83 -2.96
N SER A 128 -15.64 -2.02 -2.06
CA SER A 128 -16.22 -3.35 -1.81
C SER A 128 -16.91 -3.90 -3.04
N LYS A 129 -17.67 -3.06 -3.74
CA LYS A 129 -18.47 -3.49 -4.89
C LYS A 129 -17.64 -3.81 -6.13
N TYR A 130 -16.64 -2.99 -6.45
CA TYR A 130 -15.96 -3.06 -7.74
C TYR A 130 -14.53 -3.61 -7.65
N VAL A 131 -13.85 -3.38 -6.53
CA VAL A 131 -12.42 -3.70 -6.40
C VAL A 131 -12.21 -5.01 -5.66
N LEU A 132 -12.85 -5.18 -4.49
CA LEU A 132 -12.64 -6.38 -3.68
C LEU A 132 -13.27 -7.65 -4.30
N SER A 133 -14.20 -7.51 -5.23
CA SER A 133 -14.79 -8.63 -5.98
C SER A 133 -14.17 -8.86 -7.35
N ASP A 134 -13.17 -8.06 -7.75
CA ASP A 134 -12.50 -8.20 -9.04
C ASP A 134 -11.65 -9.47 -9.08
N PRO A 135 -11.76 -10.31 -10.12
CA PRO A 135 -10.97 -11.54 -10.24
C PRO A 135 -9.45 -11.36 -10.23
N ASN A 136 -8.95 -10.16 -10.53
CA ASN A 136 -7.52 -9.85 -10.54
C ASN A 136 -7.02 -9.26 -9.21
N LEU A 137 -7.86 -9.20 -8.17
CA LEU A 137 -7.38 -8.81 -6.83
C LEU A 137 -6.38 -9.85 -6.35
N ALA A 138 -5.14 -9.41 -6.14
CA ALA A 138 -4.04 -10.28 -5.71
C ALA A 138 -3.60 -10.03 -4.26
N GLY A 139 -3.96 -8.87 -3.70
CA GLY A 139 -3.63 -8.54 -2.31
C GLY A 139 -4.44 -7.37 -1.77
N PHE A 140 -4.55 -7.36 -0.45
CA PHE A 140 -5.27 -6.32 0.28
C PHE A 140 -4.43 -5.79 1.44
N HIS A 141 -3.90 -4.59 1.30
CA HIS A 141 -3.06 -3.93 2.30
C HIS A 141 -3.88 -2.87 3.02
N PHE A 142 -4.20 -3.10 4.29
CA PHE A 142 -5.19 -2.34 5.03
C PHE A 142 -4.72 -1.92 6.41
N THR A 143 -5.04 -0.70 6.78
CA THR A 143 -5.01 -0.22 8.15
C THR A 143 -6.30 0.55 8.42
N GLY A 144 -7.02 0.18 9.47
CA GLY A 144 -8.30 0.78 9.85
C GLY A 144 -8.97 0.05 11.01
N SER A 145 -10.30 0.16 11.12
CA SER A 145 -11.05 -0.48 12.21
C SER A 145 -11.20 -1.99 12.00
N THR A 146 -11.32 -2.72 13.11
CA THR A 146 -11.60 -4.16 13.09
C THR A 146 -12.91 -4.49 12.38
N GLU A 147 -13.92 -3.62 12.51
CA GLU A 147 -15.21 -3.80 11.84
C GLU A 147 -15.05 -3.80 10.31
N VAL A 148 -14.35 -2.80 9.76
CA VAL A 148 -14.07 -2.73 8.32
C VAL A 148 -13.22 -3.92 7.87
N PHE A 149 -12.19 -4.28 8.65
CA PHE A 149 -11.36 -5.44 8.37
C PHE A 149 -12.20 -6.72 8.26
N SER A 150 -13.05 -6.98 9.25
CA SER A 150 -13.90 -8.18 9.28
C SER A 150 -14.84 -8.24 8.07
N GLY A 151 -15.42 -7.09 7.67
CA GLY A 151 -16.26 -7.01 6.48
C GLY A 151 -15.50 -7.31 5.19
N VAL A 152 -14.28 -6.77 5.05
CA VAL A 152 -13.41 -7.05 3.89
C VAL A 152 -12.99 -8.51 3.87
N TYR A 153 -12.58 -9.07 5.02
CA TYR A 153 -12.14 -10.45 5.12
C TYR A 153 -13.26 -11.43 4.74
N SER A 154 -14.49 -11.18 5.24
CA SER A 154 -15.67 -11.96 4.85
C SER A 154 -15.95 -11.89 3.36
N LEU A 155 -15.93 -10.68 2.77
CA LEU A 155 -16.18 -10.49 1.34
C LEU A 155 -15.14 -11.19 0.47
N VAL A 156 -13.86 -11.12 0.85
CA VAL A 156 -12.79 -11.84 0.14
C VAL A 156 -12.99 -13.36 0.27
N GLY A 157 -13.34 -13.86 1.46
CA GLY A 157 -13.64 -15.26 1.69
C GLY A 157 -14.81 -15.78 0.83
N GLU A 158 -15.91 -15.03 0.75
CA GLU A 158 -17.06 -15.35 -0.08
C GLU A 158 -16.73 -15.42 -1.58
N ASN A 159 -15.79 -14.59 -2.03
CA ASN A 159 -15.38 -14.52 -3.43
C ASN A 159 -14.14 -15.38 -3.76
N ILE A 160 -13.64 -16.19 -2.83
CA ILE A 160 -12.36 -16.90 -2.96
C ILE A 160 -12.26 -17.74 -4.25
N LYS A 161 -13.38 -18.29 -4.72
CA LYS A 161 -13.43 -19.10 -5.96
C LYS A 161 -13.41 -18.28 -7.25
N LYS A 162 -13.56 -16.96 -7.17
CA LYS A 162 -13.62 -16.05 -8.32
C LYS A 162 -12.27 -15.44 -8.65
N TYR A 163 -11.36 -15.38 -7.68
CA TYR A 163 -10.04 -14.79 -7.90
C TYR A 163 -9.13 -15.71 -8.72
N LYS A 164 -8.32 -15.12 -9.58
CA LYS A 164 -7.29 -15.85 -10.35
C LYS A 164 -6.17 -16.36 -9.45
N THR A 165 -5.86 -15.61 -8.40
CA THR A 165 -4.93 -16.00 -7.34
C THR A 165 -5.62 -15.80 -5.99
N TYR A 166 -5.11 -16.40 -4.92
CA TYR A 166 -5.65 -16.15 -3.58
C TYR A 166 -5.12 -14.80 -3.07
N PRO A 167 -6.00 -13.80 -2.83
CA PRO A 167 -5.57 -12.50 -2.31
C PRO A 167 -4.82 -12.63 -0.97
N ARG A 168 -3.73 -11.91 -0.84
CA ARG A 168 -2.84 -11.88 0.35
C ARG A 168 -3.18 -10.70 1.23
#